data_e3ad6f2d41fdb092cd45f75cb8b19f3b
#
_entry.id   e3ad6f2d41fdb092cd45f75cb8b19f3b
#
_cell.length_a   1.000
_cell.length_b   1.000
_cell.length_c   1.000
_cell.angle_alpha   90.00
_cell.angle_beta   90.00
_cell.angle_gamma   90.00
#
_symmetry.space_group_name_H-M   'P 1'
#
loop_
_entity.id
_entity.type
_entity.pdbx_description
1 polymer ?
#
loop_
_entity_poly.entity_id
_entity_poly.type
_entity_poly.pdbx_seq_one_letter_code
_entity_poly.pdbx_strand_id
1 'polypeptide(L)'
;MRRALSIVVAIGLAWAAVALQGAHWSYDRVYGPIPSNGRIGRTVTEPRFTIRVEQIQTARTIRVPEGEYGAKPQIIPATGVFVVVIATVAARRSPVYVASAQLHTRFGDYYPTDKLGGGVLTQPVVTPLSYVRFQPGMPRRGAYLFDVPPRALAGARLDVSDRDTEDAQFGFYRNDPVRFSAEARVDLGISPADAAGLNRTAATGYGLPESS
;
A
#
# COMPACT_ATOMS: atom_id res chain seq x y z
N MET A 1 -1.24 28.34 52.16
CA MET A 1 -0.64 27.03 51.89
C MET A 1 -1.60 26.02 51.20
N ARG A 2 -2.83 25.80 51.68
CA ARG A 2 -3.77 24.81 51.10
C ARG A 2 -4.08 25.03 49.60
N ARG A 3 -4.26 26.29 49.13
CA ARG A 3 -4.56 26.58 47.71
C ARG A 3 -3.39 26.26 46.76
N ALA A 4 -2.16 26.50 47.18
CA ALA A 4 -1.00 26.18 46.38
C ALA A 4 -0.84 24.65 46.20
N LEU A 5 -1.08 23.89 47.24
CA LEU A 5 -1.03 22.42 47.18
C LEU A 5 -2.08 21.86 46.23
N SER A 6 -3.32 22.42 46.26
CA SER A 6 -4.42 21.98 45.36
C SER A 6 -4.06 22.22 43.89
N ILE A 7 -3.40 23.32 43.57
CA ILE A 7 -2.99 23.66 42.19
C ILE A 7 -1.92 22.66 41.72
N VAL A 8 -0.92 22.33 42.54
CA VAL A 8 0.12 21.37 42.20
C VAL A 8 -0.44 19.98 41.95
N VAL A 9 -1.38 19.55 42.82
CA VAL A 9 -2.08 18.26 42.65
C VAL A 9 -2.90 18.22 41.36
N ALA A 10 -3.64 19.30 41.05
CA ALA A 10 -4.44 19.38 39.83
C ALA A 10 -3.58 19.31 38.55
N ILE A 11 -2.42 20.00 38.54
CA ILE A 11 -1.46 19.94 37.44
C ILE A 11 -0.89 18.52 37.33
N GLY A 12 -0.51 17.87 38.42
CA GLY A 12 -0.01 16.51 38.43
C GLY A 12 -1.01 15.50 37.86
N LEU A 13 -2.29 15.62 38.25
CA LEU A 13 -3.37 14.78 37.71
C LEU A 13 -3.64 15.04 36.23
N ALA A 14 -3.57 16.27 35.77
CA ALA A 14 -3.73 16.60 34.36
C ALA A 14 -2.58 15.99 33.52
N TRP A 15 -1.35 16.09 34.00
CA TRP A 15 -0.20 15.44 33.34
C TRP A 15 -0.31 13.90 33.33
N ALA A 16 -0.75 13.31 34.45
CA ALA A 16 -0.98 11.86 34.49
C ALA A 16 -2.08 11.41 33.52
N ALA A 17 -3.16 12.19 33.40
CA ALA A 17 -4.22 11.90 32.43
C ALA A 17 -3.73 11.97 30.98
N VAL A 18 -2.93 12.98 30.63
CA VAL A 18 -2.33 13.12 29.30
C VAL A 18 -1.35 11.96 29.02
N ALA A 19 -0.52 11.59 30.00
CA ALA A 19 0.40 10.46 29.88
C ALA A 19 -0.34 9.13 29.71
N LEU A 20 -1.46 8.93 30.42
CA LEU A 20 -2.32 7.76 30.27
C LEU A 20 -3.01 7.71 28.91
N GLN A 21 -3.44 8.85 28.35
CA GLN A 21 -3.99 8.91 27.01
C GLN A 21 -2.93 8.56 25.95
N GLY A 22 -1.68 9.00 26.13
CA GLY A 22 -0.56 8.62 25.26
C GLY A 22 -0.13 7.15 25.40
N ALA A 23 -0.44 6.51 26.53
CA ALA A 23 -0.19 5.10 26.78
C ALA A 23 -1.30 4.15 26.24
N HIS A 24 -2.42 4.69 25.78
CA HIS A 24 -3.43 3.89 25.08
C HIS A 24 -2.80 3.25 23.85
N TRP A 25 -2.83 1.93 23.81
CA TRP A 25 -2.41 1.20 22.62
C TRP A 25 -3.29 1.66 21.45
N SER A 26 -2.64 2.11 20.38
CA SER A 26 -3.39 2.50 19.18
C SER A 26 -4.23 1.30 18.71
N TYR A 27 -5.40 1.57 18.17
CA TYR A 27 -6.27 0.56 17.59
C TYR A 27 -5.49 -0.37 16.64
N ASP A 28 -4.59 0.22 15.83
CA ASP A 28 -3.74 -0.52 14.90
C ASP A 28 -2.73 -1.45 15.58
N ARG A 29 -2.31 -1.14 16.81
CA ARG A 29 -1.40 -2.01 17.56
C ARG A 29 -2.11 -3.23 18.15
N VAL A 30 -3.39 -3.10 18.47
CA VAL A 30 -4.20 -4.18 19.05
C VAL A 30 -4.90 -5.01 17.98
N TYR A 31 -5.39 -4.37 16.92
CA TYR A 31 -6.22 -4.96 15.89
C TYR A 31 -5.61 -4.88 14.50
N GLY A 32 -4.40 -4.33 14.38
CA GLY A 32 -3.68 -4.25 13.12
C GLY A 32 -3.27 -5.64 12.60
N PRO A 33 -2.94 -5.73 11.30
CA PRO A 33 -2.49 -6.96 10.71
C PRO A 33 -1.18 -7.44 11.34
N ILE A 34 -1.00 -8.76 11.40
CA ILE A 34 0.27 -9.36 11.85
C ILE A 34 1.25 -9.29 10.67
N PRO A 35 2.35 -8.52 10.80
CA PRO A 35 3.26 -8.31 9.70
C PRO A 35 4.27 -9.43 9.52
N SER A 36 4.48 -9.88 8.29
CA SER A 36 5.64 -10.67 7.88
C SER A 36 6.58 -9.81 7.03
N ASN A 37 7.84 -9.75 7.43
CA ASN A 37 8.84 -8.91 6.76
C ASN A 37 9.54 -9.67 5.64
N GLY A 38 9.74 -8.99 4.51
CA GLY A 38 10.49 -9.49 3.37
C GLY A 38 11.30 -8.41 2.67
N ARG A 39 11.92 -8.80 1.57
CA ARG A 39 12.71 -7.92 0.71
C ARG A 39 12.36 -8.17 -0.75
N ILE A 40 12.60 -7.18 -1.58
CA ILE A 40 12.48 -7.31 -3.03
C ILE A 40 13.24 -8.57 -3.53
N GLY A 41 12.65 -9.29 -4.49
CA GLY A 41 13.18 -10.54 -5.03
C GLY A 41 12.90 -11.79 -4.17
N ARG A 42 12.42 -11.64 -2.93
CA ARG A 42 12.05 -12.74 -2.04
C ARG A 42 10.54 -12.89 -1.93
N THR A 43 10.08 -14.14 -1.83
CA THR A 43 8.67 -14.41 -1.59
C THR A 43 8.37 -14.26 -0.09
N VAL A 44 7.37 -13.43 0.22
CA VAL A 44 6.76 -13.35 1.55
C VAL A 44 5.54 -14.26 1.56
N THR A 45 5.44 -15.09 2.57
CA THR A 45 4.37 -16.08 2.70
C THR A 45 3.49 -15.71 3.88
N GLU A 46 2.25 -15.38 3.59
CA GLU A 46 1.19 -15.11 4.55
C GLU A 46 0.26 -16.32 4.68
N PRO A 47 -0.57 -16.41 5.73
CA PRO A 47 -1.50 -17.50 5.89
C PRO A 47 -2.41 -17.73 4.68
N ARG A 48 -2.87 -16.67 4.02
CA ARG A 48 -3.86 -16.74 2.93
C ARG A 48 -3.27 -16.48 1.55
N PHE A 49 -2.14 -15.77 1.43
CA PHE A 49 -1.53 -15.43 0.16
C PHE A 49 0.00 -15.49 0.22
N THR A 50 0.62 -15.43 -0.94
CA THR A 50 2.05 -15.19 -1.10
C THR A 50 2.25 -14.00 -2.01
N ILE A 51 3.29 -13.21 -1.76
CA ILE A 51 3.69 -12.09 -2.61
C ILE A 51 5.19 -12.10 -2.84
N ARG A 52 5.61 -11.82 -4.06
CA ARG A 52 7.00 -11.56 -4.43
C ARG A 52 7.07 -10.28 -5.23
N VAL A 53 7.67 -9.26 -4.65
CA VAL A 53 8.02 -8.04 -5.39
C VAL A 53 9.24 -8.37 -6.25
N GLU A 54 9.12 -8.16 -7.56
CA GLU A 54 10.15 -8.52 -8.53
C GLU A 54 11.01 -7.33 -8.91
N GLN A 55 10.36 -6.19 -9.13
CA GLN A 55 11.00 -5.03 -9.72
C GLN A 55 10.29 -3.74 -9.31
N ILE A 56 11.06 -2.65 -9.27
CA ILE A 56 10.56 -1.30 -9.08
C ILE A 56 10.99 -0.48 -10.29
N GLN A 57 10.07 0.31 -10.81
CA GLN A 57 10.35 1.26 -11.86
C GLN A 57 9.74 2.60 -11.51
N THR A 58 10.27 3.66 -12.09
CA THR A 58 9.73 5.01 -11.90
C THR A 58 9.41 5.64 -13.25
N ALA A 59 8.34 6.43 -13.29
CA ALA A 59 7.92 7.11 -14.49
C ALA A 59 7.38 8.52 -14.19
N ARG A 60 7.57 9.44 -15.10
CA ARG A 60 6.95 10.78 -15.02
C ARG A 60 5.56 10.81 -15.63
N THR A 61 5.35 9.96 -16.61
CA THR A 61 4.03 9.80 -17.25
C THR A 61 3.77 8.33 -17.50
N ILE A 62 2.49 7.96 -17.47
CA ILE A 62 2.03 6.62 -17.84
C ILE A 62 1.24 6.74 -19.12
N ARG A 63 1.53 5.86 -20.06
CA ARG A 63 0.77 5.72 -21.29
C ARG A 63 -0.29 4.66 -21.10
N VAL A 64 -1.54 5.06 -21.22
CA VAL A 64 -2.70 4.17 -21.25
C VAL A 64 -3.03 3.94 -22.71
N PRO A 65 -3.05 2.69 -23.22
CA PRO A 65 -3.40 2.40 -24.59
C PRO A 65 -4.87 2.72 -24.89
N GLU A 66 -5.22 2.56 -26.15
CA GLU A 66 -6.62 2.65 -26.59
C GLU A 66 -7.46 1.56 -25.91
N GLY A 67 -8.60 1.97 -25.34
CA GLY A 67 -9.52 1.03 -24.69
C GLY A 67 -10.44 0.33 -25.68
N GLU A 68 -11.00 -0.85 -25.30
CA GLU A 68 -11.89 -1.66 -26.15
C GLU A 68 -13.11 -0.91 -26.69
N TYR A 69 -13.55 0.16 -26.03
CA TYR A 69 -14.71 0.95 -26.45
C TYR A 69 -14.33 2.27 -27.14
N GLY A 70 -13.17 2.32 -27.78
CA GLY A 70 -12.71 3.51 -28.51
C GLY A 70 -12.25 4.67 -27.63
N ALA A 71 -11.93 4.39 -26.37
CA ALA A 71 -11.29 5.39 -25.51
C ALA A 71 -9.89 5.70 -26.08
N LYS A 72 -9.65 6.99 -26.38
CA LYS A 72 -8.38 7.43 -27.00
C LYS A 72 -7.20 7.14 -26.07
N PRO A 73 -6.01 6.81 -26.64
CA PRO A 73 -4.81 6.68 -25.84
C PRO A 73 -4.56 7.93 -25.01
N GLN A 74 -4.23 7.75 -23.74
CA GLN A 74 -3.99 8.86 -22.82
C GLN A 74 -2.57 8.81 -22.26
N ILE A 75 -2.02 9.98 -22.00
CA ILE A 75 -0.77 10.15 -21.25
C ILE A 75 -1.12 10.83 -19.94
N ILE A 76 -0.94 10.11 -18.85
CA ILE A 76 -1.27 10.59 -17.51
C ILE A 76 0.01 11.04 -16.82
N PRO A 77 0.16 12.33 -16.48
CA PRO A 77 1.33 12.83 -15.77
C PRO A 77 1.24 12.49 -14.28
N ALA A 78 2.40 12.21 -13.66
CA ALA A 78 2.52 12.16 -12.22
C ALA A 78 2.45 13.57 -11.63
N THR A 79 1.94 13.69 -10.40
CA THR A 79 2.09 14.93 -9.61
C THR A 79 3.52 15.04 -9.08
N GLY A 80 4.11 13.92 -8.71
CA GLY A 80 5.49 13.77 -8.30
C GLY A 80 6.25 12.85 -9.27
N VAL A 81 6.31 11.58 -8.91
CA VAL A 81 6.83 10.49 -9.74
C VAL A 81 5.98 9.25 -9.50
N PHE A 82 5.61 8.56 -10.56
CA PHE A 82 4.99 7.26 -10.42
C PHE A 82 6.03 6.23 -9.99
N VAL A 83 5.67 5.45 -8.98
CA VAL A 83 6.38 4.25 -8.55
C VAL A 83 5.56 3.05 -8.98
N VAL A 84 6.11 2.27 -9.89
CA VAL A 84 5.50 1.04 -10.40
C VAL A 84 6.18 -0.13 -9.71
N VAL A 85 5.48 -0.78 -8.79
CA VAL A 85 5.98 -1.95 -8.06
C VAL A 85 5.40 -3.20 -8.72
N ILE A 86 6.23 -3.92 -9.47
CA ILE A 86 5.84 -5.15 -10.15
C ILE A 86 5.96 -6.30 -9.18
N ALA A 87 4.87 -7.05 -9.01
CA ALA A 87 4.80 -8.17 -8.09
C ALA A 87 4.00 -9.34 -8.66
N THR A 88 4.31 -10.53 -8.18
CA THR A 88 3.51 -11.73 -8.37
C THR A 88 2.82 -12.10 -7.06
N VAL A 89 1.51 -12.27 -7.11
CA VAL A 89 0.66 -12.62 -5.97
C VAL A 89 -0.09 -13.92 -6.27
N ALA A 90 -0.22 -14.78 -5.28
CA ALA A 90 -1.02 -16.01 -5.38
C ALA A 90 -1.78 -16.27 -4.08
N ALA A 91 -3.00 -16.75 -4.19
CA ALA A 91 -3.73 -17.31 -3.06
C ALA A 91 -3.15 -18.68 -2.66
N ARG A 92 -3.21 -19.02 -1.36
CA ARG A 92 -2.66 -20.30 -0.87
C ARG A 92 -3.68 -21.42 -0.80
N ARG A 93 -4.79 -21.23 -0.12
CA ARG A 93 -5.77 -22.31 0.17
C ARG A 93 -7.15 -21.99 -0.35
N SER A 94 -7.57 -20.74 -0.28
CA SER A 94 -8.88 -20.26 -0.69
C SER A 94 -8.73 -18.97 -1.48
N PRO A 95 -9.68 -18.64 -2.36
CA PRO A 95 -9.66 -17.36 -3.06
C PRO A 95 -9.56 -16.18 -2.08
N VAL A 96 -8.73 -15.20 -2.41
CA VAL A 96 -8.47 -14.03 -1.57
C VAL A 96 -8.36 -12.77 -2.40
N TYR A 97 -8.86 -11.66 -1.85
CA TYR A 97 -8.53 -10.33 -2.33
C TYR A 97 -7.34 -9.80 -1.53
N VAL A 98 -6.34 -9.29 -2.22
CA VAL A 98 -5.20 -8.60 -1.60
C VAL A 98 -5.37 -7.12 -1.92
N ALA A 99 -6.40 -6.54 -1.30
CA ALA A 99 -6.96 -5.25 -1.69
C ALA A 99 -6.24 -4.05 -1.06
N SER A 100 -5.63 -4.24 0.11
CA SER A 100 -4.93 -3.14 0.79
C SER A 100 -3.46 -3.15 0.41
N ALA A 101 -3.03 -2.16 -0.34
CA ALA A 101 -1.63 -1.91 -0.64
C ALA A 101 -1.28 -0.48 -0.24
N GLN A 102 -0.12 -0.30 0.39
CA GLN A 102 0.37 1.00 0.81
C GLN A 102 1.88 1.07 0.56
N LEU A 103 2.35 2.20 0.08
CA LEU A 103 3.77 2.50 0.03
C LEU A 103 4.12 3.33 1.27
N HIS A 104 4.68 2.66 2.28
CA HIS A 104 5.13 3.31 3.50
C HIS A 104 6.46 4.00 3.27
N THR A 105 6.58 5.25 3.69
CA THR A 105 7.79 6.05 3.56
C THR A 105 8.04 6.85 4.84
N ARG A 106 9.22 7.43 4.97
CA ARG A 106 9.50 8.34 6.10
C ARG A 106 8.63 9.62 6.13
N PHE A 107 7.87 9.91 5.07
CA PHE A 107 7.00 11.08 4.97
C PHE A 107 5.53 10.75 5.11
N GLY A 108 5.18 9.48 5.30
CA GLY A 108 3.82 8.98 5.43
C GLY A 108 3.51 7.85 4.47
N ASP A 109 2.25 7.47 4.44
CA ASP A 109 1.72 6.37 3.65
C ASP A 109 1.08 6.90 2.37
N TYR A 110 1.38 6.23 1.27
CA TYR A 110 0.80 6.54 -0.04
C TYR A 110 0.00 5.34 -0.50
N TYR A 111 -1.21 5.61 -0.96
CA TYR A 111 -2.11 4.60 -1.50
C TYR A 111 -1.95 4.47 -3.02
N PRO A 112 -2.34 3.33 -3.61
CA PRO A 112 -2.35 3.20 -5.06
C PRO A 112 -3.16 4.32 -5.70
N THR A 113 -2.62 4.88 -6.79
CA THR A 113 -3.26 6.00 -7.47
C THR A 113 -4.54 5.58 -8.17
N ASP A 114 -5.58 6.38 -8.05
CA ASP A 114 -6.85 6.26 -8.77
C ASP A 114 -6.81 6.94 -10.17
N LYS A 115 -5.73 7.66 -10.49
CA LYS A 115 -5.58 8.37 -11.76
C LYS A 115 -5.73 7.47 -12.99
N LEU A 116 -5.52 6.16 -12.85
CA LEU A 116 -5.64 5.18 -13.93
C LEU A 116 -7.06 4.65 -14.13
N GLY A 117 -8.04 5.14 -13.41
CA GLY A 117 -9.39 4.74 -13.70
C GLY A 117 -10.30 4.48 -12.53
N GLY A 118 -10.67 5.51 -11.87
CA GLY A 118 -11.99 5.55 -11.23
C GLY A 118 -13.07 5.55 -12.31
N GLY A 119 -13.41 4.40 -12.86
CA GLY A 119 -14.65 4.20 -13.60
C GLY A 119 -14.60 4.20 -15.13
N VAL A 120 -13.47 4.34 -15.81
CA VAL A 120 -13.45 4.38 -17.30
C VAL A 120 -12.49 3.38 -17.93
N LEU A 121 -11.60 2.73 -17.19
CA LEU A 121 -10.73 1.68 -17.75
C LEU A 121 -11.43 0.33 -17.62
N THR A 122 -12.22 -0.01 -18.61
CA THR A 122 -12.90 -1.30 -18.72
C THR A 122 -11.94 -2.48 -18.92
N GLN A 123 -10.70 -2.21 -19.28
CA GLN A 123 -9.58 -3.17 -19.21
C GLN A 123 -8.31 -2.41 -18.88
N PRO A 124 -7.82 -2.47 -17.65
CA PRO A 124 -6.51 -1.97 -17.33
C PRO A 124 -5.46 -2.84 -18.04
N VAL A 125 -4.60 -2.22 -18.84
CA VAL A 125 -3.41 -2.83 -19.45
C VAL A 125 -2.48 -3.43 -18.39
N VAL A 126 -2.67 -3.00 -17.17
CA VAL A 126 -2.19 -3.66 -15.95
C VAL A 126 -3.38 -3.79 -15.04
N THR A 127 -3.75 -5.01 -14.73
CA THR A 127 -4.72 -5.24 -13.67
C THR A 127 -4.09 -4.74 -12.37
N PRO A 128 -4.61 -3.65 -11.77
CA PRO A 128 -4.15 -3.26 -10.45
C PRO A 128 -4.36 -4.47 -9.54
N LEU A 129 -3.30 -4.99 -8.96
CA LEU A 129 -3.37 -6.19 -8.11
C LEU A 129 -4.39 -6.03 -6.97
N SER A 130 -4.69 -4.78 -6.60
CA SER A 130 -5.70 -4.43 -5.58
C SER A 130 -7.13 -4.85 -5.89
N TYR A 131 -7.48 -5.08 -7.16
CA TYR A 131 -8.85 -5.43 -7.56
C TYR A 131 -8.98 -6.88 -8.05
N VAL A 132 -7.92 -7.67 -7.94
CA VAL A 132 -7.90 -9.05 -8.43
C VAL A 132 -8.28 -10.01 -7.32
N ARG A 133 -9.23 -10.88 -7.58
CA ARG A 133 -9.47 -12.07 -6.76
C ARG A 133 -8.50 -13.17 -7.16
N PHE A 134 -7.51 -13.42 -6.32
CA PHE A 134 -6.53 -14.46 -6.56
C PHE A 134 -7.12 -15.84 -6.26
N GLN A 135 -6.78 -16.81 -7.11
CA GLN A 135 -7.18 -18.19 -6.97
C GLN A 135 -5.99 -19.04 -6.48
N PRO A 136 -6.23 -20.10 -5.68
CA PRO A 136 -5.16 -21.03 -5.29
C PRO A 136 -4.51 -21.70 -6.52
N GLY A 137 -3.18 -21.79 -6.51
CA GLY A 137 -2.43 -22.39 -7.60
C GLY A 137 -2.33 -21.56 -8.89
N MET A 138 -2.92 -20.37 -8.92
CA MET A 138 -2.90 -19.48 -10.08
C MET A 138 -2.21 -18.14 -9.71
N PRO A 139 -0.88 -18.10 -9.73
CA PRO A 139 -0.17 -16.84 -9.47
C PRO A 139 -0.50 -15.83 -10.57
N ARG A 140 -0.67 -14.58 -10.18
CA ARG A 140 -0.85 -13.49 -11.13
C ARG A 140 0.23 -12.45 -10.92
N ARG A 141 0.82 -12.04 -12.03
CA ARG A 141 1.78 -10.94 -12.10
C ARG A 141 1.06 -9.66 -12.46
N GLY A 142 1.39 -8.57 -11.78
CA GLY A 142 0.82 -7.26 -12.04
C GLY A 142 1.60 -6.16 -11.35
N ALA A 143 1.02 -4.98 -11.23
CA ALA A 143 1.69 -3.86 -10.61
C ALA A 143 0.82 -3.13 -9.57
N TYR A 144 1.47 -2.59 -8.55
CA TYR A 144 0.94 -1.52 -7.72
C TYR A 144 1.55 -0.20 -8.21
N LEU A 145 0.71 0.80 -8.32
CA LEU A 145 1.13 2.11 -8.84
C LEU A 145 0.85 3.20 -7.82
N PHE A 146 1.87 3.95 -7.47
CA PHE A 146 1.80 5.04 -6.50
C PHE A 146 2.31 6.34 -7.14
N ASP A 147 1.67 7.47 -6.83
CA ASP A 147 2.14 8.81 -7.22
C ASP A 147 2.71 9.50 -5.98
N VAL A 148 4.03 9.62 -5.91
CA VAL A 148 4.71 10.08 -4.70
C VAL A 148 5.72 11.19 -4.98
N PRO A 149 6.00 12.06 -3.99
CA PRO A 149 7.12 13.00 -4.12
C PRO A 149 8.46 12.23 -4.29
N PRO A 150 9.35 12.65 -5.20
CA PRO A 150 10.62 11.95 -5.43
C PRO A 150 11.47 11.73 -4.17
N ARG A 151 11.39 12.66 -3.22
CA ARG A 151 12.08 12.59 -1.93
C ARG A 151 11.57 11.45 -1.02
N ALA A 152 10.38 10.90 -1.30
CA ALA A 152 9.77 9.85 -0.49
C ALA A 152 10.27 8.44 -0.86
N LEU A 153 11.02 8.29 -1.96
CA LEU A 153 11.47 6.99 -2.45
C LEU A 153 12.48 6.29 -1.52
N ALA A 154 13.38 7.07 -0.89
CA ALA A 154 14.42 6.50 -0.04
C ALA A 154 13.84 5.81 1.20
N GLY A 155 14.18 4.53 1.39
CA GLY A 155 13.69 3.71 2.49
C GLY A 155 12.22 3.33 2.36
N ALA A 156 11.64 3.42 1.16
CA ALA A 156 10.27 3.02 0.93
C ALA A 156 10.07 1.52 1.11
N ARG A 157 8.91 1.14 1.65
CA ARG A 157 8.47 -0.23 1.88
C ARG A 157 7.06 -0.40 1.31
N LEU A 158 6.80 -1.52 0.68
CA LEU A 158 5.46 -1.91 0.27
C LEU A 158 4.81 -2.74 1.37
N ASP A 159 3.68 -2.28 1.88
CA ASP A 159 2.84 -3.00 2.83
C ASP A 159 1.59 -3.48 2.09
N VAL A 160 1.31 -4.77 2.12
CA VAL A 160 0.20 -5.40 1.39
C VAL A 160 -0.55 -6.35 2.31
N SER A 161 -1.86 -6.19 2.41
CA SER A 161 -2.68 -7.05 3.26
C SER A 161 -3.93 -7.58 2.55
N ASP A 162 -4.45 -8.68 3.06
CA ASP A 162 -5.69 -9.31 2.64
C ASP A 162 -6.93 -8.70 3.31
N ARG A 163 -6.78 -7.52 3.89
CA ARG A 163 -7.88 -6.81 4.52
C ARG A 163 -8.94 -6.51 3.47
N ASP A 164 -10.10 -7.09 3.67
CA ASP A 164 -11.22 -6.90 2.77
C ASP A 164 -11.75 -5.48 2.93
N THR A 165 -11.52 -4.64 1.90
CA THR A 165 -11.99 -3.26 1.90
C THR A 165 -13.49 -3.18 1.72
N GLU A 166 -14.14 -4.24 1.21
CA GLU A 166 -15.59 -4.27 1.08
C GLU A 166 -16.28 -4.22 2.45
N ASP A 167 -15.77 -4.95 3.44
CA ASP A 167 -16.31 -4.89 4.81
C ASP A 167 -16.12 -3.52 5.47
N ALA A 168 -15.07 -2.80 5.10
CA ALA A 168 -14.80 -1.45 5.59
C ALA A 168 -15.64 -0.37 4.91
N GLN A 169 -15.98 -0.56 3.62
CA GLN A 169 -16.73 0.43 2.84
C GLN A 169 -18.24 0.40 3.10
N PHE A 170 -18.79 -0.76 3.45
CA PHE A 170 -20.24 -0.90 3.66
C PHE A 170 -20.69 -0.85 5.13
N GLY A 171 -19.77 -0.63 6.08
CA GLY A 171 -20.13 -0.46 7.50
C GLY A 171 -20.83 -1.66 8.14
N PHE A 172 -20.91 -2.78 7.46
CA PHE A 172 -21.40 -4.02 8.01
C PHE A 172 -20.30 -4.62 8.86
N TYR A 173 -20.19 -4.14 10.10
CA TYR A 173 -19.55 -4.90 11.15
C TYR A 173 -20.32 -6.20 11.33
N ARG A 174 -20.07 -7.18 10.47
CA ARG A 174 -20.38 -8.55 10.83
C ARG A 174 -19.65 -8.81 12.12
N ASN A 175 -20.37 -9.37 13.10
CA ASN A 175 -19.83 -9.86 14.36
C ASN A 175 -18.85 -11.05 14.15
N ASP A 176 -18.12 -11.06 13.05
CA ASP A 176 -17.01 -11.99 12.88
C ASP A 176 -15.91 -11.56 13.86
N PRO A 177 -15.39 -12.50 14.64
CA PRO A 177 -14.26 -12.22 15.52
C PRO A 177 -13.17 -11.57 14.67
N VAL A 178 -12.62 -10.47 15.16
CA VAL A 178 -11.56 -9.69 14.50
C VAL A 178 -10.54 -10.66 13.94
N ARG A 179 -10.63 -10.96 12.67
CA ARG A 179 -9.62 -11.78 12.01
C ARG A 179 -8.42 -10.88 11.86
N PHE A 180 -7.36 -11.22 12.56
CA PHE A 180 -6.08 -10.60 12.33
C PHE A 180 -5.76 -10.78 10.84
N SER A 181 -5.85 -9.69 10.08
CA SER A 181 -5.43 -9.70 8.69
C SER A 181 -3.92 -9.94 8.64
N ALA A 182 -3.48 -10.70 7.66
CA ALA A 182 -2.06 -10.88 7.41
C ALA A 182 -1.52 -9.71 6.60
N GLU A 183 -0.31 -9.25 6.90
CA GLU A 183 0.33 -8.13 6.20
C GLU A 183 1.74 -8.50 5.77
N ALA A 184 2.00 -8.49 4.49
CA ALA A 184 3.34 -8.61 3.93
C ALA A 184 3.99 -7.23 3.85
N ARG A 185 5.10 -7.05 4.55
CA ARG A 185 5.94 -5.84 4.53
C ARG A 185 7.19 -6.10 3.73
N VAL A 186 7.27 -5.55 2.54
CA VAL A 186 8.40 -5.77 1.64
C VAL A 186 9.28 -4.53 1.58
N ASP A 187 10.48 -4.64 2.13
CA ASP A 187 11.51 -3.61 1.97
C ASP A 187 11.95 -3.56 0.50
N LEU A 188 11.80 -2.40 -0.09
CA LEU A 188 12.14 -2.16 -1.51
C LEU A 188 13.64 -1.92 -1.72
N GLY A 189 14.42 -1.81 -0.66
CA GLY A 189 15.88 -1.68 -0.71
C GLY A 189 16.37 -0.39 -1.38
N ILE A 190 15.55 0.66 -1.42
CA ILE A 190 15.89 1.92 -2.10
C ILE A 190 16.74 2.78 -1.16
N SER A 191 18.05 2.84 -1.41
CA SER A 191 18.93 3.78 -0.72
C SER A 191 18.69 5.24 -1.16
N PRO A 192 19.16 6.26 -0.43
CA PRO A 192 19.07 7.64 -0.87
C PRO A 192 19.74 7.90 -2.24
N ALA A 193 20.84 7.20 -2.54
CA ALA A 193 21.52 7.29 -3.83
C ALA A 193 20.69 6.67 -4.95
N ASP A 194 20.06 5.51 -4.70
CA ASP A 194 19.18 4.84 -5.65
C ASP A 194 17.93 5.68 -5.91
N ALA A 195 17.33 6.29 -4.88
CA ALA A 195 16.19 7.18 -5.03
C ALA A 195 16.50 8.38 -5.95
N ALA A 196 17.68 8.97 -5.81
CA ALA A 196 18.13 10.03 -6.70
C ALA A 196 18.34 9.52 -8.13
N GLY A 197 18.88 8.29 -8.29
CA GLY A 197 19.02 7.60 -9.58
C GLY A 197 17.66 7.37 -10.24
N LEU A 198 16.76 6.71 -9.56
CA LEU A 198 15.40 6.40 -10.02
C LEU A 198 14.64 7.67 -10.46
N ASN A 199 14.78 8.77 -9.71
CA ASN A 199 14.14 10.03 -10.09
C ASN A 199 14.74 10.64 -11.36
N ARG A 200 16.06 10.52 -11.58
CA ARG A 200 16.71 11.02 -12.81
C ARG A 200 16.35 10.18 -14.03
N THR A 201 16.28 8.87 -13.86
CA THR A 201 16.00 7.91 -14.93
C THR A 201 14.52 7.59 -15.10
N ALA A 202 13.64 8.29 -14.39
CA ALA A 202 12.20 8.09 -14.49
C ALA A 202 11.73 8.20 -15.95
N ALA A 203 11.12 7.12 -16.42
CA ALA A 203 10.71 6.98 -17.81
C ALA A 203 9.67 8.04 -18.21
N THR A 204 9.84 8.59 -19.42
CA THR A 204 8.81 9.43 -20.04
C THR A 204 7.93 8.54 -20.90
N GLY A 205 6.62 8.44 -20.60
CA GLY A 205 5.69 7.63 -21.38
C GLY A 205 5.82 6.13 -21.11
N TYR A 206 5.98 5.73 -19.85
CA TYR A 206 6.06 4.32 -19.46
C TYR A 206 4.76 3.57 -19.83
N GLY A 207 4.91 2.52 -20.61
CA GLY A 207 3.85 1.56 -20.88
C GLY A 207 3.84 0.51 -19.77
N LEU A 208 2.66 0.30 -19.17
CA LEU A 208 2.51 -0.70 -18.13
C LEU A 208 2.65 -2.11 -18.74
N PRO A 209 3.29 -3.08 -18.06
CA PRO A 209 3.40 -4.44 -18.57
C PRO A 209 2.02 -5.09 -18.68
N GLU A 210 1.80 -5.85 -19.75
CA GLU A 210 0.56 -6.63 -19.92
C GLU A 210 0.43 -7.66 -18.80
N SER A 211 -0.81 -7.87 -18.35
CA SER A 211 -1.09 -8.91 -17.37
C SER A 211 -1.04 -10.27 -18.05
N SER A 212 -0.14 -11.12 -17.64
CA SER A 212 -0.07 -12.54 -18.05
C SER A 212 -0.79 -13.43 -17.06
#